data_a297e2c6393e032deff2fc538a425836
#
_entry.id   a297e2c6393e032deff2fc538a425836
#
_cell.length_a   1.000
_cell.length_b   1.000
_cell.length_c   1.000
_cell.angle_alpha   90.00
_cell.angle_beta   90.00
_cell.angle_gamma   90.00
#
_symmetry.space_group_name_H-M   'P 1'
#
loop_
_entity.id
_entity.type
_entity.pdbx_description
1 polymer ?
#
loop_
_entity_poly.entity_id
_entity_poly.type
_entity_poly.pdbx_seq_one_letter_code
_entity_poly.pdbx_strand_id
1 'polypeptide(L)'
;MQCSQGLTRVPMVTPAMLRILRWLDEHPATLESAWDVPRSISLEGIADGVGVVRSALFQPMSVLEENDLIQTRQAHVLGSGRRKRKVCHITKNGRKVLAEYAEDAPEPRSKSSQNMNGQVPEYTHMHGRRSEAESIRLAFEQNRPIHLRGMPGIGKSTLARSVAQDLANEGVTINWVQLDAYCDVKEAMHRMGIEVPQILDVEGYASLLEQQDLVLVFDDVHSISSRHQASFSNLFQSLEQRKVPFMLLGRDRDTFSIEAEYVELGPLEQEYAVELLDSELGEERISIVDTLGGHPLAILLYDASTPLPETNQDVRTYVEQVVLGEASSEVHDAMSPFLVLPFPVPATRMPIPDNVPLLDEHTLLRWGAKDSTMEMQHLIRNVCKSSLDDSEVDALHVSAIEHWGKEDDAAGARHADAWPAERHLAGRDDAV
;
A
#
# COMPACT_ATOMS: atom_id res chain seq x y z
N MET A 1 11.08 59.66 -24.72
CA MET A 1 11.07 58.20 -24.80
C MET A 1 11.33 57.66 -23.40
N GLN A 2 10.27 57.40 -22.68
CA GLN A 2 10.34 56.78 -21.33
C GLN A 2 10.07 55.31 -21.51
N CYS A 3 11.08 54.47 -21.24
CA CYS A 3 10.91 53.04 -21.06
C CYS A 3 10.24 52.80 -19.72
N SER A 4 8.96 52.45 -19.71
CA SER A 4 8.28 51.87 -18.59
C SER A 4 8.80 50.42 -18.39
N GLN A 5 9.70 50.23 -17.45
CA GLN A 5 10.02 48.92 -16.91
C GLN A 5 8.78 48.39 -16.21
N GLY A 6 8.16 47.37 -16.78
CA GLY A 6 7.10 46.62 -16.15
C GLY A 6 7.61 45.97 -14.88
N LEU A 7 7.19 46.50 -13.74
CA LEU A 7 7.29 45.80 -12.45
C LEU A 7 6.48 44.53 -12.56
N THR A 8 7.16 43.41 -12.73
CA THR A 8 6.57 42.07 -12.53
C THR A 8 6.08 42.01 -11.09
N ARG A 9 4.76 42.13 -10.91
CA ARG A 9 4.13 41.92 -9.61
C ARG A 9 4.50 40.49 -9.16
N VAL A 10 5.33 40.37 -8.14
CA VAL A 10 5.54 39.10 -7.45
C VAL A 10 4.16 38.66 -6.94
N PRO A 11 3.65 37.52 -7.38
CA PRO A 11 2.35 37.06 -6.90
C PRO A 11 2.44 36.85 -5.39
N MET A 12 1.39 37.29 -4.69
CA MET A 12 1.32 37.09 -3.23
C MET A 12 1.19 35.62 -2.93
N VAL A 13 2.31 34.98 -2.62
CA VAL A 13 2.38 33.52 -2.37
C VAL A 13 1.99 33.25 -0.91
N THR A 14 0.96 32.45 -0.71
CA THR A 14 0.49 32.10 0.63
C THR A 14 1.34 30.98 1.24
N PRO A 15 1.36 30.82 2.57
CA PRO A 15 2.06 29.70 3.21
C PRO A 15 1.61 28.31 2.70
N ALA A 16 0.35 28.17 2.28
CA ALA A 16 -0.15 26.94 1.67
C ALA A 16 0.48 26.68 0.29
N MET A 17 0.62 27.73 -0.53
CA MET A 17 1.28 27.64 -1.83
C MET A 17 2.76 27.31 -1.70
N LEU A 18 3.46 27.90 -0.73
CA LEU A 18 4.87 27.59 -0.46
C LEU A 18 5.06 26.12 -0.04
N ARG A 19 4.17 25.57 0.76
CA ARG A 19 4.21 24.14 1.11
C ARG A 19 4.04 23.24 -0.11
N ILE A 20 3.13 23.59 -1.02
CA ILE A 20 2.92 22.84 -2.27
C ILE A 20 4.18 22.90 -3.14
N LEU A 21 4.75 24.09 -3.34
CA LEU A 21 5.97 24.27 -4.13
C LEU A 21 7.14 23.49 -3.53
N ARG A 22 7.31 23.52 -2.22
CA ARG A 22 8.38 22.78 -1.52
C ARG A 22 8.20 21.29 -1.67
N TRP A 23 6.99 20.76 -1.50
CA TRP A 23 6.67 19.37 -1.75
C TRP A 23 7.00 18.91 -3.16
N LEU A 24 6.64 19.72 -4.16
CA LEU A 24 6.91 19.40 -5.55
C LEU A 24 8.40 19.52 -5.92
N ASP A 25 9.17 20.36 -5.24
CA ASP A 25 10.60 20.53 -5.47
C ASP A 25 11.45 19.34 -4.93
N GLU A 26 10.92 18.58 -4.00
CA GLU A 26 11.56 17.33 -3.53
C GLU A 26 11.60 16.23 -4.60
N HIS A 27 10.82 16.39 -5.69
CA HIS A 27 10.73 15.40 -6.74
C HIS A 27 11.67 15.73 -7.91
N PRO A 28 12.39 14.71 -8.48
CA PRO A 28 13.35 14.95 -9.54
C PRO A 28 12.70 15.45 -10.84
N ALA A 29 13.36 16.36 -11.53
CA ALA A 29 12.89 16.93 -12.79
C ALA A 29 12.70 15.87 -13.92
N THR A 30 13.32 14.70 -13.80
CA THR A 30 13.15 13.60 -14.76
C THR A 30 11.70 13.10 -14.82
N LEU A 31 10.91 13.30 -13.77
CA LEU A 31 9.49 12.96 -13.76
C LEU A 31 8.64 13.84 -14.67
N GLU A 32 9.11 15.02 -15.08
CA GLU A 32 8.36 15.93 -15.96
C GLU A 32 8.03 15.31 -17.33
N SER A 33 8.86 14.38 -17.81
CA SER A 33 8.67 13.67 -19.09
C SER A 33 8.40 12.18 -18.92
N ALA A 34 8.43 11.66 -17.70
CA ALA A 34 8.21 10.25 -17.44
C ALA A 34 6.76 9.82 -17.77
N TRP A 35 6.59 8.63 -18.34
CA TRP A 35 5.27 8.04 -18.59
C TRP A 35 4.60 7.68 -17.26
N ASP A 36 5.32 6.98 -16.40
CA ASP A 36 4.90 6.57 -15.08
C ASP A 36 5.47 7.50 -14.04
N VAL A 37 4.63 7.93 -13.11
CA VAL A 37 5.02 8.86 -12.06
C VAL A 37 4.50 8.42 -10.69
N PRO A 38 5.22 8.74 -9.60
CA PRO A 38 4.76 8.40 -8.27
C PRO A 38 3.47 9.17 -7.93
N ARG A 39 2.64 8.57 -7.08
CA ARG A 39 1.39 9.18 -6.60
C ARG A 39 1.62 10.52 -5.89
N SER A 40 2.78 10.69 -5.26
CA SER A 40 3.15 11.91 -4.51
C SER A 40 2.99 13.22 -5.29
N ILE A 41 3.07 13.20 -6.62
CA ILE A 41 2.86 14.37 -7.49
C ILE A 41 1.46 14.45 -8.11
N SER A 42 0.56 13.52 -7.80
CA SER A 42 -0.87 13.64 -8.12
C SER A 42 -1.58 14.57 -7.13
N LEU A 43 -2.78 15.07 -7.48
CA LEU A 43 -3.54 15.93 -6.57
C LEU A 43 -3.81 15.29 -5.20
N GLU A 44 -4.02 13.97 -5.17
CA GLU A 44 -4.22 13.21 -3.93
C GLU A 44 -2.92 13.14 -3.12
N GLY A 45 -1.81 12.75 -3.77
CA GLY A 45 -0.51 12.65 -3.11
C GLY A 45 0.03 14.00 -2.63
N ILE A 46 -0.26 15.10 -3.36
CA ILE A 46 0.06 16.47 -2.89
C ILE A 46 -0.77 16.81 -1.65
N ALA A 47 -2.09 16.50 -1.64
CA ALA A 47 -2.95 16.72 -0.49
C ALA A 47 -2.42 16.01 0.76
N ASP A 48 -2.06 14.74 0.60
CA ASP A 48 -1.48 13.91 1.66
C ASP A 48 -0.13 14.50 2.13
N GLY A 49 0.77 14.82 1.17
CA GLY A 49 2.11 15.32 1.47
C GLY A 49 2.15 16.69 2.16
N VAL A 50 1.20 17.59 1.83
CA VAL A 50 1.11 18.91 2.48
C VAL A 50 0.15 18.93 3.67
N GLY A 51 -0.50 17.80 3.98
CA GLY A 51 -1.38 17.63 5.14
C GLY A 51 -2.68 18.42 5.06
N VAL A 52 -3.36 18.43 3.89
CA VAL A 52 -4.64 19.12 3.68
C VAL A 52 -5.63 18.20 2.96
N VAL A 53 -6.92 18.48 3.09
CA VAL A 53 -7.94 17.79 2.31
C VAL A 53 -7.87 18.21 0.83
N ARG A 54 -8.14 17.29 -0.09
CA ARG A 54 -8.05 17.52 -1.54
C ARG A 54 -8.82 18.77 -2.00
N SER A 55 -10.00 19.03 -1.42
CA SER A 55 -10.80 20.22 -1.76
C SER A 55 -10.09 21.54 -1.43
N ALA A 56 -9.22 21.57 -0.43
CA ALA A 56 -8.45 22.75 -0.07
C ALA A 56 -7.29 23.05 -1.04
N LEU A 57 -6.91 22.10 -1.90
CA LEU A 57 -5.87 22.31 -2.92
C LEU A 57 -6.37 23.09 -4.14
N PHE A 58 -7.65 23.05 -4.49
CA PHE A 58 -8.12 23.58 -5.77
C PHE A 58 -7.74 25.03 -6.00
N GLN A 59 -8.02 25.89 -5.03
CA GLN A 59 -7.71 27.31 -5.15
C GLN A 59 -6.20 27.60 -5.16
N PRO A 60 -5.37 27.10 -4.23
CA PRO A 60 -3.93 27.28 -4.29
C PRO A 60 -3.31 26.75 -5.59
N MET A 61 -3.72 25.59 -6.07
CA MET A 61 -3.22 24.98 -7.29
C MET A 61 -3.56 25.81 -8.54
N SER A 62 -4.80 26.33 -8.64
CA SER A 62 -5.21 27.22 -9.75
C SER A 62 -4.34 28.47 -9.80
N VAL A 63 -4.13 29.11 -8.66
CA VAL A 63 -3.29 30.31 -8.57
C VAL A 63 -1.82 30.01 -8.91
N LEU A 64 -1.29 28.88 -8.48
CA LEU A 64 0.08 28.45 -8.81
C LEU A 64 0.22 28.17 -10.32
N GLU A 65 -0.76 27.53 -10.93
CA GLU A 65 -0.79 27.23 -12.37
C GLU A 65 -0.94 28.52 -13.21
N GLU A 66 -1.85 29.42 -12.82
CA GLU A 66 -2.07 30.70 -13.48
C GLU A 66 -0.83 31.66 -13.47
N ASN A 67 0.00 31.51 -12.42
CA ASN A 67 1.24 32.28 -12.27
C ASN A 67 2.49 31.56 -12.82
N ASP A 68 2.32 30.46 -13.55
CA ASP A 68 3.41 29.67 -14.11
C ASP A 68 4.42 29.17 -13.04
N LEU A 69 3.95 28.89 -11.82
CA LEU A 69 4.80 28.36 -10.75
C LEU A 69 4.77 26.83 -10.71
N ILE A 70 3.70 26.23 -11.21
CA ILE A 70 3.58 24.80 -11.45
C ILE A 70 3.07 24.54 -12.86
N GLN A 71 3.35 23.36 -13.37
CA GLN A 71 2.75 22.84 -14.60
C GLN A 71 2.02 21.54 -14.32
N THR A 72 0.94 21.30 -15.05
CA THR A 72 0.15 20.10 -14.90
C THR A 72 0.09 19.31 -16.21
N ARG A 73 0.02 18.00 -16.12
CA ARG A 73 -0.16 17.10 -17.26
C ARG A 73 -0.94 15.86 -16.87
N GLN A 74 -1.37 15.08 -17.84
CA GLN A 74 -1.94 13.76 -17.63
C GLN A 74 -0.81 12.70 -17.72
N ALA A 75 -0.65 11.90 -16.68
CA ALA A 75 0.31 10.81 -16.63
C ALA A 75 -0.29 9.58 -15.97
N HIS A 76 0.30 8.42 -16.23
CA HIS A 76 0.01 7.22 -15.50
C HIS A 76 0.63 7.35 -14.10
N VAL A 77 -0.19 7.19 -13.06
CA VAL A 77 0.23 7.28 -11.66
C VAL A 77 0.31 5.88 -11.11
N LEU A 78 1.49 5.48 -10.66
CA LEU A 78 1.73 4.16 -10.08
C LEU A 78 0.73 3.89 -8.94
N GLY A 79 0.13 2.71 -8.93
CA GLY A 79 -0.89 2.33 -7.94
C GLY A 79 -2.32 2.83 -8.23
N SER A 80 -2.57 3.51 -9.36
CA SER A 80 -3.90 4.09 -9.66
C SER A 80 -4.67 3.41 -10.80
N GLY A 81 -4.24 2.23 -11.24
CA GLY A 81 -4.87 1.46 -12.31
C GLY A 81 -4.70 2.09 -13.70
N ARG A 82 -5.52 1.69 -14.68
CA ARG A 82 -5.41 2.07 -16.10
C ARG A 82 -5.54 3.56 -16.40
N ARG A 83 -5.94 4.40 -15.45
CA ARG A 83 -6.31 5.79 -15.73
C ARG A 83 -5.13 6.72 -15.60
N LYS A 84 -4.97 7.60 -16.61
CA LYS A 84 -4.12 8.77 -16.48
C LYS A 84 -4.76 9.74 -15.48
N ARG A 85 -3.94 10.29 -14.59
CA ARG A 85 -4.37 11.28 -13.62
C ARG A 85 -3.65 12.60 -13.83
N LYS A 86 -4.27 13.69 -13.40
CA LYS A 86 -3.62 15.02 -13.41
C LYS A 86 -2.49 14.99 -12.38
N VAL A 87 -1.26 15.21 -12.83
CA VAL A 87 -0.04 15.32 -12.03
C VAL A 87 0.57 16.69 -12.17
N CYS A 88 1.31 17.11 -11.16
CA CYS A 88 1.82 18.47 -11.05
C CYS A 88 3.33 18.45 -10.87
N HIS A 89 4.01 19.40 -11.51
CA HIS A 89 5.45 19.60 -11.40
C HIS A 89 5.74 21.07 -11.14
N ILE A 90 6.77 21.35 -10.34
CA ILE A 90 7.24 22.70 -10.11
C ILE A 90 7.96 23.22 -11.36
N THR A 91 7.70 24.46 -11.76
CA THR A 91 8.39 25.10 -12.87
C THR A 91 9.71 25.73 -12.42
N LYS A 92 10.51 26.20 -13.39
CA LYS A 92 11.70 27.00 -13.07
C LYS A 92 11.36 28.30 -12.32
N ASN A 93 10.21 28.91 -12.63
CA ASN A 93 9.73 30.08 -11.92
C ASN A 93 9.27 29.73 -10.51
N GLY A 94 8.59 28.60 -10.32
CA GLY A 94 8.21 28.10 -9.01
C GLY A 94 9.43 27.89 -8.10
N ARG A 95 10.50 27.27 -8.62
CA ARG A 95 11.77 27.11 -7.88
C ARG A 95 12.42 28.43 -7.50
N LYS A 96 12.37 29.45 -8.37
CA LYS A 96 12.88 30.78 -8.03
C LYS A 96 12.09 31.42 -6.90
N VAL A 97 10.76 31.39 -7.00
CA VAL A 97 9.88 31.91 -5.94
C VAL A 97 10.12 31.17 -4.64
N LEU A 98 10.23 29.84 -4.67
CA LEU A 98 10.53 29.05 -3.46
C LEU A 98 11.87 29.46 -2.83
N ALA A 99 12.89 29.73 -3.63
CA ALA A 99 14.20 30.17 -3.15
C ALA A 99 14.15 31.59 -2.53
N GLU A 100 13.33 32.50 -3.05
CA GLU A 100 13.13 33.85 -2.50
C GLU A 100 12.44 33.81 -1.11
N TYR A 101 11.60 32.81 -0.87
CA TYR A 101 10.88 32.62 0.40
C TYR A 101 11.45 31.47 1.25
N ALA A 102 12.71 31.08 1.04
CA ALA A 102 13.30 29.89 1.66
C ALA A 102 13.29 29.93 3.20
N GLU A 103 13.39 31.12 3.82
CA GLU A 103 13.34 31.30 5.26
C GLU A 103 11.90 31.32 5.82
N ASP A 104 10.92 31.73 5.01
CA ASP A 104 9.52 31.86 5.39
C ASP A 104 8.67 30.65 4.99
N ALA A 105 9.20 29.76 4.16
CA ALA A 105 8.47 28.60 3.70
C ALA A 105 8.29 27.58 4.83
N PRO A 106 7.07 27.44 5.39
CA PRO A 106 6.84 26.45 6.43
C PRO A 106 7.19 25.07 5.90
N GLU A 107 7.86 24.27 6.72
CA GLU A 107 8.13 22.87 6.36
C GLU A 107 6.84 22.16 5.97
N PRO A 108 6.89 21.27 4.96
CA PRO A 108 5.74 20.40 4.68
C PRO A 108 5.34 19.74 5.98
N ARG A 109 4.07 19.72 6.30
CA ARG A 109 3.56 19.07 7.54
C ARG A 109 3.64 17.54 7.44
N SER A 110 4.59 16.98 6.74
CA SER A 110 4.81 15.53 6.68
C SER A 110 5.48 14.99 7.95
N LYS A 111 5.02 15.44 9.14
CA LYS A 111 5.35 14.72 10.37
C LYS A 111 4.88 13.26 10.31
N SER A 112 3.87 12.97 9.50
CA SER A 112 3.28 11.64 9.39
C SER A 112 4.20 10.59 8.74
N SER A 113 5.04 10.97 7.78
CA SER A 113 6.00 10.03 7.19
C SER A 113 7.19 9.72 8.11
N GLN A 114 7.49 10.61 9.06
CA GLN A 114 8.53 10.40 10.08
C GLN A 114 8.10 9.42 11.18
N ASN A 115 6.79 9.33 11.43
CA ASN A 115 6.23 8.49 12.50
C ASN A 115 5.74 7.12 12.00
N MET A 116 6.00 6.75 10.76
CA MET A 116 5.65 5.45 10.21
C MET A 116 6.90 4.70 9.76
N ASN A 117 7.10 3.52 10.32
CA ASN A 117 8.26 2.67 10.08
C ASN A 117 7.84 1.31 9.52
N GLY A 118 8.77 0.62 8.88
CA GLY A 118 8.57 -0.72 8.35
C GLY A 118 7.84 -0.75 7.01
N GLN A 119 7.14 -1.84 6.73
CA GLN A 119 6.51 -2.14 5.45
C GLN A 119 5.11 -1.53 5.32
N VAL A 120 5.03 -0.23 5.51
CA VAL A 120 3.77 0.52 5.44
C VAL A 120 3.25 0.53 3.99
N PRO A 121 2.00 0.08 3.72
CA PRO A 121 1.44 0.15 2.38
C PRO A 121 1.21 1.61 1.95
N GLU A 122 1.17 1.84 0.64
CA GLU A 122 0.82 3.16 0.11
C GLU A 122 -0.57 3.58 0.58
N TYR A 123 -0.73 4.88 0.85
CA TYR A 123 -2.02 5.41 1.25
C TYR A 123 -2.98 5.42 0.05
N THR A 124 -4.11 4.77 0.23
CA THR A 124 -5.24 4.81 -0.71
C THR A 124 -6.43 5.44 0.00
N HIS A 125 -7.16 6.32 -0.68
CA HIS A 125 -8.35 6.93 -0.09
C HIS A 125 -9.35 5.86 0.35
N MET A 126 -9.78 5.97 1.60
CA MET A 126 -10.77 5.06 2.18
C MET A 126 -12.18 5.59 1.90
N HIS A 127 -13.01 4.76 1.31
CA HIS A 127 -14.43 5.03 1.08
C HIS A 127 -15.26 4.34 2.15
N GLY A 128 -16.16 5.07 2.81
CA GLY A 128 -16.94 4.55 3.94
C GLY A 128 -16.06 4.20 5.16
N ARG A 129 -16.45 3.21 5.93
CA ARG A 129 -15.68 2.63 7.06
C ARG A 129 -15.44 3.54 8.26
N ARG A 130 -16.21 4.61 8.38
CA ARG A 130 -16.02 5.57 9.47
C ARG A 130 -16.29 4.95 10.84
N SER A 131 -17.32 4.12 10.93
CA SER A 131 -17.69 3.40 12.16
C SER A 131 -16.61 2.42 12.61
N GLU A 132 -16.03 1.69 11.66
CA GLU A 132 -14.97 0.73 11.93
C GLU A 132 -13.68 1.45 12.35
N ALA A 133 -13.34 2.56 11.68
CA ALA A 133 -12.20 3.40 12.06
C ALA A 133 -12.36 3.96 13.47
N GLU A 134 -13.56 4.41 13.84
CA GLU A 134 -13.87 4.91 15.18
C GLU A 134 -13.78 3.80 16.24
N SER A 135 -14.26 2.60 15.95
CA SER A 135 -14.14 1.43 16.82
C SER A 135 -12.68 1.06 17.08
N ILE A 136 -11.83 1.11 16.04
CA ILE A 136 -10.39 0.87 16.18
C ILE A 136 -9.75 1.93 17.08
N ARG A 137 -10.06 3.21 16.89
CA ARG A 137 -9.52 4.30 17.72
C ARG A 137 -9.92 4.15 19.20
N LEU A 138 -11.19 3.86 19.47
CA LEU A 138 -11.69 3.64 20.81
C LEU A 138 -11.00 2.46 21.50
N ALA A 139 -10.72 1.39 20.78
CA ALA A 139 -10.00 0.25 21.32
C ALA A 139 -8.55 0.63 21.69
N PHE A 140 -7.84 1.41 20.86
CA PHE A 140 -6.51 1.91 21.18
C PHE A 140 -6.50 2.84 22.41
N GLU A 141 -7.49 3.73 22.55
CA GLU A 141 -7.64 4.58 23.74
C GLU A 141 -7.81 3.76 25.03
N GLN A 142 -8.39 2.55 24.90
CA GLN A 142 -8.58 1.61 26.01
C GLN A 142 -7.39 0.64 26.19
N ASN A 143 -6.31 0.80 25.43
CA ASN A 143 -5.16 -0.12 25.37
C ASN A 143 -5.57 -1.59 25.07
N ARG A 144 -6.58 -1.78 24.22
CA ARG A 144 -7.03 -3.10 23.79
C ARG A 144 -6.44 -3.42 22.42
N PRO A 145 -5.87 -4.62 22.24
CA PRO A 145 -5.43 -5.05 20.92
C PRO A 145 -6.62 -5.20 19.98
N ILE A 146 -6.38 -5.00 18.69
CA ILE A 146 -7.41 -5.06 17.65
C ILE A 146 -7.12 -6.23 16.73
N HIS A 147 -8.17 -6.97 16.38
CA HIS A 147 -8.10 -7.97 15.32
C HIS A 147 -9.10 -7.60 14.22
N LEU A 148 -8.57 -6.97 13.18
CA LEU A 148 -9.31 -6.58 11.98
C LEU A 148 -9.41 -7.78 11.02
N ARG A 149 -10.64 -8.26 10.81
CA ARG A 149 -10.92 -9.48 10.06
C ARG A 149 -11.72 -9.19 8.79
N GLY A 150 -11.71 -10.12 7.86
CA GLY A 150 -12.54 -10.09 6.66
C GLY A 150 -11.88 -10.75 5.45
N MET A 151 -12.62 -10.84 4.38
CA MET A 151 -12.18 -11.48 3.13
C MET A 151 -10.94 -10.80 2.53
N PRO A 152 -10.13 -11.54 1.74
CA PRO A 152 -9.06 -10.94 0.94
C PRO A 152 -9.62 -9.85 0.01
N GLY A 153 -8.93 -8.71 -0.09
CA GLY A 153 -9.38 -7.60 -0.95
C GLY A 153 -10.50 -6.72 -0.40
N ILE A 154 -11.02 -6.98 0.82
CA ILE A 154 -12.13 -6.23 1.42
C ILE A 154 -11.72 -4.84 1.96
N GLY A 155 -10.42 -4.52 1.98
CA GLY A 155 -9.91 -3.21 2.41
C GLY A 155 -9.34 -3.16 3.83
N LYS A 156 -8.95 -4.28 4.45
CA LYS A 156 -8.35 -4.31 5.80
C LYS A 156 -7.13 -3.42 5.93
N SER A 157 -6.14 -3.62 5.07
CA SER A 157 -4.90 -2.82 5.10
C SER A 157 -5.15 -1.36 4.74
N THR A 158 -6.14 -1.06 3.89
CA THR A 158 -6.55 0.31 3.56
C THR A 158 -7.14 1.02 4.78
N LEU A 159 -8.05 0.35 5.52
CA LEU A 159 -8.62 0.91 6.76
C LEU A 159 -7.54 1.09 7.83
N ALA A 160 -6.74 0.06 8.09
CA ALA A 160 -5.65 0.12 9.07
C ALA A 160 -4.65 1.23 8.71
N ARG A 161 -4.32 1.40 7.42
CA ARG A 161 -3.43 2.45 6.92
C ARG A 161 -4.02 3.85 7.14
N SER A 162 -5.32 4.01 6.96
CA SER A 162 -6.01 5.29 7.21
C SER A 162 -5.97 5.65 8.71
N VAL A 163 -6.32 4.72 9.59
CA VAL A 163 -6.25 4.94 11.05
C VAL A 163 -4.82 5.18 11.51
N ALA A 164 -3.85 4.41 11.00
CA ALA A 164 -2.44 4.60 11.30
C ALA A 164 -1.95 5.99 10.86
N GLN A 165 -2.45 6.52 9.73
CA GLN A 165 -2.14 7.87 9.27
C GLN A 165 -2.65 8.93 10.26
N ASP A 166 -3.87 8.76 10.76
CA ASP A 166 -4.45 9.70 11.72
C ASP A 166 -3.66 9.70 13.04
N LEU A 167 -3.33 8.52 13.56
CA LEU A 167 -2.50 8.37 14.76
C LEU A 167 -1.09 8.96 14.58
N ALA A 168 -0.47 8.73 13.42
CA ALA A 168 0.84 9.31 13.11
C ALA A 168 0.79 10.84 13.02
N ASN A 169 -0.31 11.42 12.53
CA ASN A 169 -0.53 12.86 12.51
C ASN A 169 -0.69 13.44 13.94
N GLU A 170 -1.18 12.64 14.87
CA GLU A 170 -1.28 12.96 16.30
C GLU A 170 0.07 12.79 17.02
N GLY A 171 1.08 12.24 16.35
CA GLY A 171 2.45 12.10 16.89
C GLY A 171 2.81 10.68 17.33
N VAL A 172 1.89 9.73 17.23
CA VAL A 172 2.14 8.31 17.58
C VAL A 172 3.06 7.66 16.56
N THR A 173 4.03 6.90 17.02
CA THR A 173 4.91 6.11 16.14
C THR A 173 4.23 4.82 15.73
N ILE A 174 4.16 4.56 14.43
CA ILE A 174 3.57 3.33 13.88
C ILE A 174 4.69 2.46 13.31
N ASN A 175 4.72 1.20 13.72
CA ASN A 175 5.63 0.21 13.16
C ASN A 175 4.81 -0.91 12.48
N TRP A 176 4.98 -1.04 11.16
CA TRP A 176 4.18 -1.93 10.32
C TRP A 176 5.02 -3.07 9.76
N VAL A 177 4.52 -4.29 9.87
CA VAL A 177 5.09 -5.45 9.20
C VAL A 177 4.01 -6.20 8.44
N GLN A 178 4.36 -6.63 7.23
CA GLN A 178 3.63 -7.62 6.48
C GLN A 178 4.23 -8.98 6.75
N LEU A 179 3.40 -9.90 7.27
CA LEU A 179 3.82 -11.24 7.62
C LEU A 179 3.69 -12.18 6.42
N ASP A 180 4.63 -13.11 6.34
CA ASP A 180 4.64 -14.19 5.37
C ASP A 180 5.04 -15.51 6.05
N ALA A 181 5.05 -16.61 5.29
CA ALA A 181 5.36 -17.93 5.80
C ALA A 181 6.79 -18.09 6.36
N TYR A 182 7.70 -17.17 6.01
CA TYR A 182 9.13 -17.23 6.34
C TYR A 182 9.50 -16.27 7.47
N CYS A 183 8.61 -15.36 7.80
CA CYS A 183 8.83 -14.35 8.82
C CYS A 183 8.73 -14.97 10.20
N ASP A 184 9.82 -15.01 10.94
CA ASP A 184 9.81 -15.26 12.38
C ASP A 184 9.67 -13.94 13.16
N VAL A 185 9.56 -14.02 14.49
CA VAL A 185 9.39 -12.83 15.35
C VAL A 185 10.56 -11.85 15.22
N LYS A 186 11.78 -12.35 15.10
CA LYS A 186 12.98 -11.50 14.96
C LYS A 186 12.98 -10.76 13.63
N GLU A 187 12.68 -11.46 12.55
CA GLU A 187 12.55 -10.87 11.23
C GLU A 187 11.40 -9.83 11.19
N ALA A 188 10.28 -10.10 11.86
CA ALA A 188 9.19 -9.14 11.99
C ALA A 188 9.66 -7.83 12.65
N MET A 189 10.40 -7.91 13.77
CA MET A 189 10.97 -6.72 14.41
C MET A 189 11.90 -5.96 13.47
N HIS A 190 12.79 -6.66 12.77
CA HIS A 190 13.70 -6.04 11.80
C HIS A 190 12.94 -5.34 10.67
N ARG A 191 11.93 -5.99 10.09
CA ARG A 191 11.08 -5.40 9.03
C ARG A 191 10.29 -4.19 9.52
N MET A 192 9.92 -4.14 10.78
CA MET A 192 9.32 -2.97 11.42
C MET A 192 10.29 -1.81 11.63
N GLY A 193 11.59 -2.01 11.39
CA GLY A 193 12.63 -1.03 11.70
C GLY A 193 12.97 -0.94 13.18
N ILE A 194 12.67 -1.97 13.97
CA ILE A 194 12.97 -2.04 15.40
C ILE A 194 14.31 -2.75 15.57
N GLU A 195 15.29 -2.01 16.07
CA GLU A 195 16.60 -2.58 16.40
C GLU A 195 16.48 -3.43 17.67
N VAL A 196 16.74 -4.72 17.54
CA VAL A 196 16.67 -5.65 18.66
C VAL A 196 18.04 -6.33 18.89
N PRO A 197 18.47 -6.48 20.15
CA PRO A 197 19.67 -7.25 20.47
C PRO A 197 19.54 -8.71 20.01
N GLN A 198 20.65 -9.32 19.57
CA GLN A 198 20.67 -10.64 18.97
C GLN A 198 20.21 -11.81 19.90
N ILE A 199 20.07 -11.57 21.20
CA ILE A 199 19.89 -12.61 22.23
C ILE A 199 18.59 -12.42 23.02
N LEU A 200 17.61 -11.70 22.47
CA LEU A 200 16.30 -11.59 23.14
C LEU A 200 15.38 -12.74 22.75
N ASP A 201 14.67 -13.27 23.74
CA ASP A 201 13.50 -14.10 23.53
C ASP A 201 12.24 -13.25 23.29
N VAL A 202 11.12 -13.89 23.07
CA VAL A 202 9.83 -13.23 22.79
C VAL A 202 9.42 -12.27 23.91
N GLU A 203 9.67 -12.64 25.15
CA GLU A 203 9.37 -11.83 26.34
C GLU A 203 10.26 -10.59 26.40
N GLY A 204 11.52 -10.72 26.02
CA GLY A 204 12.46 -9.60 25.90
C GLY A 204 12.04 -8.60 24.84
N TYR A 205 11.49 -9.05 23.70
CA TYR A 205 10.94 -8.16 22.68
C TYR A 205 9.76 -7.37 23.20
N ALA A 206 8.80 -8.04 23.86
CA ALA A 206 7.63 -7.37 24.41
C ALA A 206 8.01 -6.34 25.49
N SER A 207 9.01 -6.64 26.33
CA SER A 207 9.53 -5.73 27.33
C SER A 207 10.23 -4.50 26.74
N LEU A 208 10.93 -4.67 25.62
CA LEU A 208 11.56 -3.55 24.90
C LEU A 208 10.50 -2.63 24.30
N LEU A 209 9.44 -3.19 23.74
CA LEU A 209 8.36 -2.46 23.08
C LEU A 209 7.47 -1.70 24.08
N GLU A 210 7.26 -2.24 25.27
CA GLU A 210 6.52 -1.58 26.36
C GLU A 210 7.09 -0.20 26.75
N GLN A 211 8.39 -0.01 26.56
CA GLN A 211 9.08 1.24 26.90
C GLN A 211 8.98 2.31 25.79
N GLN A 212 8.35 2.01 24.68
CA GLN A 212 8.25 2.89 23.52
C GLN A 212 6.80 3.35 23.31
N ASP A 213 6.62 4.61 22.95
CA ASP A 213 5.31 5.16 22.57
C ASP A 213 5.05 4.85 21.10
N LEU A 214 4.51 3.67 20.83
CA LEU A 214 4.29 3.16 19.48
C LEU A 214 3.04 2.29 19.38
N VAL A 215 2.55 2.14 18.15
CA VAL A 215 1.53 1.14 17.77
C VAL A 215 2.13 0.17 16.75
N LEU A 216 1.93 -1.12 16.96
CA LEU A 216 2.39 -2.17 16.06
C LEU A 216 1.25 -2.60 15.14
N VAL A 217 1.53 -2.78 13.85
CA VAL A 217 0.58 -3.34 12.89
C VAL A 217 1.19 -4.59 12.26
N PHE A 218 0.53 -5.71 12.46
CA PHE A 218 0.88 -7.00 11.88
C PHE A 218 -0.12 -7.32 10.77
N ASP A 219 0.27 -7.08 9.54
CA ASP A 219 -0.56 -7.35 8.37
C ASP A 219 -0.38 -8.79 7.90
N ASP A 220 -1.45 -9.39 7.39
CA ASP A 220 -1.49 -10.76 6.86
C ASP A 220 -1.11 -11.86 7.87
N VAL A 221 -1.58 -11.77 9.12
CA VAL A 221 -1.29 -12.77 10.17
C VAL A 221 -1.68 -14.20 9.78
N HIS A 222 -2.60 -14.36 8.83
CA HIS A 222 -2.98 -15.66 8.28
C HIS A 222 -1.86 -16.34 7.47
N SER A 223 -0.83 -15.60 7.07
CA SER A 223 0.31 -16.11 6.31
C SER A 223 1.42 -16.68 7.20
N ILE A 224 1.31 -16.55 8.53
CA ILE A 224 2.26 -17.14 9.48
C ILE A 224 2.29 -18.65 9.34
N SER A 225 3.47 -19.21 9.07
CA SER A 225 3.62 -20.67 8.98
C SER A 225 3.39 -21.36 10.33
N SER A 226 2.93 -22.61 10.31
CA SER A 226 2.70 -23.41 11.52
C SER A 226 3.93 -23.50 12.43
N ARG A 227 5.15 -23.48 11.89
CA ARG A 227 6.41 -23.49 12.64
C ARG A 227 6.65 -22.24 13.48
N HIS A 228 6.09 -21.08 13.07
CA HIS A 228 6.26 -19.80 13.76
C HIS A 228 5.04 -19.37 14.57
N GLN A 229 3.91 -20.07 14.38
CA GLN A 229 2.63 -19.71 15.00
C GLN A 229 2.69 -19.64 16.53
N ALA A 230 3.38 -20.61 17.18
CA ALA A 230 3.55 -20.59 18.63
C ALA A 230 4.35 -19.38 19.13
N SER A 231 5.42 -19.01 18.42
CA SER A 231 6.23 -17.84 18.78
C SER A 231 5.48 -16.53 18.63
N PHE A 232 4.70 -16.36 17.55
CA PHE A 232 3.84 -15.19 17.38
C PHE A 232 2.70 -15.16 18.39
N SER A 233 2.07 -16.29 18.71
CA SER A 233 1.04 -16.36 19.74
C SER A 233 1.59 -15.91 21.11
N ASN A 234 2.79 -16.35 21.48
CA ASN A 234 3.46 -15.92 22.71
C ASN A 234 3.78 -14.41 22.67
N LEU A 235 4.23 -13.89 21.53
CA LEU A 235 4.48 -12.46 21.37
C LEU A 235 3.19 -11.64 21.58
N PHE A 236 2.11 -12.00 20.92
CA PHE A 236 0.84 -11.28 21.02
C PHE A 236 0.28 -11.32 22.45
N GLN A 237 0.38 -12.46 23.16
CA GLN A 237 0.01 -12.56 24.56
C GLN A 237 0.89 -11.67 25.46
N SER A 238 2.21 -11.65 25.25
CA SER A 238 3.12 -10.80 26.02
C SER A 238 2.87 -9.31 25.76
N LEU A 239 2.58 -8.91 24.51
CA LEU A 239 2.22 -7.53 24.16
C LEU A 239 0.89 -7.12 24.83
N GLU A 240 -0.12 -7.99 24.79
CA GLU A 240 -1.41 -7.76 25.46
C GLU A 240 -1.25 -7.58 26.96
N GLN A 241 -0.55 -8.48 27.64
CA GLN A 241 -0.30 -8.42 29.09
C GLN A 241 0.41 -7.12 29.51
N ARG A 242 1.30 -6.63 28.66
CA ARG A 242 2.07 -5.38 28.86
C ARG A 242 1.34 -4.14 28.37
N LYS A 243 0.14 -4.30 27.79
CA LYS A 243 -0.68 -3.22 27.22
C LYS A 243 0.03 -2.42 26.13
N VAL A 244 0.91 -3.06 25.37
CA VAL A 244 1.50 -2.50 24.16
C VAL A 244 0.41 -2.47 23.09
N PRO A 245 0.09 -1.32 22.48
CA PRO A 245 -0.97 -1.23 21.49
C PRO A 245 -0.57 -1.95 20.19
N PHE A 246 -1.42 -2.85 19.68
CA PHE A 246 -1.17 -3.49 18.40
C PHE A 246 -2.46 -3.85 17.66
N MET A 247 -2.33 -4.01 16.35
CA MET A 247 -3.40 -4.43 15.46
C MET A 247 -2.96 -5.63 14.64
N LEU A 248 -3.81 -6.64 14.58
CA LEU A 248 -3.68 -7.81 13.72
C LEU A 248 -4.65 -7.69 12.53
N LEU A 249 -4.14 -7.88 11.31
CA LEU A 249 -4.96 -7.92 10.10
C LEU A 249 -4.96 -9.34 9.55
N GLY A 250 -6.14 -9.98 9.55
CA GLY A 250 -6.22 -11.39 9.23
C GLY A 250 -7.54 -11.81 8.58
N ARG A 251 -7.76 -13.13 8.52
CA ARG A 251 -8.99 -13.76 8.06
C ARG A 251 -9.85 -14.19 9.24
N ASP A 252 -11.11 -14.51 9.00
CA ASP A 252 -12.08 -14.88 10.05
C ASP A 252 -11.69 -16.10 10.87
N ARG A 253 -10.82 -16.97 10.33
CA ARG A 253 -10.38 -18.21 10.98
C ARG A 253 -9.10 -18.09 11.79
N ASP A 254 -8.46 -16.92 11.77
CA ASP A 254 -7.22 -16.69 12.50
C ASP A 254 -7.53 -16.60 14.00
N THR A 255 -7.03 -17.54 14.76
CA THR A 255 -7.26 -17.62 16.21
C THR A 255 -5.95 -17.45 16.97
N PHE A 256 -5.86 -16.37 17.74
CA PHE A 256 -4.81 -16.15 18.72
C PHE A 256 -5.45 -16.07 20.10
N SER A 257 -4.78 -16.61 21.12
CA SER A 257 -5.29 -16.60 22.50
C SER A 257 -5.06 -15.26 23.18
N ILE A 258 -5.70 -14.20 22.65
CA ILE A 258 -5.67 -12.81 23.14
C ILE A 258 -7.10 -12.27 23.28
N GLU A 259 -7.30 -11.35 24.22
CA GLU A 259 -8.56 -10.60 24.37
C GLU A 259 -8.54 -9.35 23.49
N ALA A 260 -8.77 -9.52 22.20
CA ALA A 260 -8.79 -8.43 21.23
C ALA A 260 -10.20 -7.87 20.99
N GLU A 261 -10.27 -6.61 20.61
CA GLU A 261 -11.46 -6.06 19.94
C GLU A 261 -11.50 -6.61 18.51
N TYR A 262 -12.59 -7.30 18.17
CA TYR A 262 -12.79 -7.86 16.84
C TYR A 262 -13.58 -6.88 15.98
N VAL A 263 -12.94 -6.41 14.91
CA VAL A 263 -13.58 -5.58 13.89
C VAL A 263 -13.69 -6.39 12.60
N GLU A 264 -14.91 -6.72 12.21
CA GLU A 264 -15.15 -7.50 10.99
C GLU A 264 -15.53 -6.57 9.84
N LEU A 265 -14.81 -6.69 8.72
CA LEU A 265 -15.09 -5.94 7.51
C LEU A 265 -15.92 -6.78 6.54
N GLY A 266 -17.15 -6.32 6.33
CA GLY A 266 -18.01 -6.77 5.25
C GLY A 266 -17.79 -5.98 3.93
N PRO A 267 -18.57 -6.21 2.89
CA PRO A 267 -18.62 -5.40 1.69
C PRO A 267 -18.86 -3.92 1.97
N LEU A 268 -18.50 -3.04 1.05
CA LEU A 268 -18.86 -1.62 1.14
C LEU A 268 -20.36 -1.43 0.91
N GLU A 269 -20.94 -0.48 1.62
CA GLU A 269 -22.28 -0.01 1.32
C GLU A 269 -22.33 0.60 -0.09
N GLN A 270 -23.45 0.44 -0.80
CA GLN A 270 -23.61 0.81 -2.19
C GLN A 270 -23.18 2.25 -2.47
N GLU A 271 -23.52 3.20 -1.57
CA GLU A 271 -23.20 4.62 -1.71
C GLU A 271 -21.69 4.90 -1.78
N TYR A 272 -20.87 4.14 -1.03
CA TYR A 272 -19.40 4.24 -1.04
C TYR A 272 -18.76 3.38 -2.13
N ALA A 273 -19.35 2.23 -2.42
CA ALA A 273 -18.86 1.33 -3.43
C ALA A 273 -18.92 1.92 -4.84
N VAL A 274 -19.96 2.72 -5.16
CA VAL A 274 -20.09 3.42 -6.45
C VAL A 274 -19.00 4.49 -6.66
N GLU A 275 -18.39 4.99 -5.59
CA GLU A 275 -17.30 5.97 -5.69
C GLU A 275 -15.98 5.35 -6.21
N LEU A 276 -15.85 4.02 -6.13
CA LEU A 276 -14.70 3.29 -6.70
C LEU A 276 -14.76 3.20 -8.23
N LEU A 277 -15.95 3.36 -8.81
CA LEU A 277 -16.19 3.29 -10.25
C LEU A 277 -16.12 4.67 -10.91
N ASP A 278 -15.91 4.67 -12.24
CA ASP A 278 -15.90 5.90 -13.02
C ASP A 278 -17.26 6.59 -13.02
N SER A 279 -17.22 7.90 -12.83
CA SER A 279 -18.42 8.72 -12.94
C SER A 279 -19.04 8.70 -14.35
N GLU A 280 -18.25 8.40 -15.38
CA GLU A 280 -18.72 8.29 -16.77
C GLU A 280 -19.68 7.13 -17.00
N LEU A 281 -19.64 6.09 -16.15
CA LEU A 281 -20.57 4.95 -16.18
C LEU A 281 -22.01 5.29 -15.73
N GLY A 282 -22.23 6.49 -15.19
CA GLY A 282 -23.57 6.97 -14.84
C GLY A 282 -24.31 6.03 -13.87
N GLU A 283 -25.55 5.66 -14.24
CA GLU A 283 -26.43 4.78 -13.44
C GLU A 283 -26.00 3.31 -13.47
N GLU A 284 -25.20 2.89 -14.45
CA GLU A 284 -24.70 1.52 -14.56
C GLU A 284 -23.85 1.12 -13.35
N ARG A 285 -23.19 2.10 -12.68
CA ARG A 285 -22.40 1.86 -11.47
C ARG A 285 -23.16 1.11 -10.39
N ILE A 286 -24.44 1.41 -10.22
CA ILE A 286 -25.27 0.75 -9.21
C ILE A 286 -25.41 -0.73 -9.53
N SER A 287 -25.72 -1.06 -10.77
CA SER A 287 -25.87 -2.45 -11.21
C SER A 287 -24.55 -3.23 -11.11
N ILE A 288 -23.42 -2.59 -11.42
CA ILE A 288 -22.08 -3.17 -11.30
C ILE A 288 -21.78 -3.50 -9.84
N VAL A 289 -22.01 -2.54 -8.93
CA VAL A 289 -21.79 -2.70 -7.49
C VAL A 289 -22.65 -3.81 -6.91
N ASP A 290 -23.92 -3.85 -7.28
CA ASP A 290 -24.86 -4.88 -6.80
C ASP A 290 -24.45 -6.28 -7.29
N THR A 291 -24.00 -6.40 -8.54
CA THR A 291 -23.54 -7.66 -9.10
C THR A 291 -22.25 -8.14 -8.45
N LEU A 292 -21.32 -7.22 -8.14
CA LEU A 292 -20.04 -7.51 -7.47
C LEU A 292 -20.15 -7.51 -5.94
N GLY A 293 -21.37 -7.40 -5.40
CA GLY A 293 -21.67 -7.50 -3.98
C GLY A 293 -20.96 -6.46 -3.11
N GLY A 294 -20.63 -5.28 -3.66
CA GLY A 294 -19.93 -4.22 -2.93
C GLY A 294 -18.47 -4.56 -2.54
N HIS A 295 -17.87 -5.60 -3.14
CA HIS A 295 -16.49 -6.01 -2.80
C HIS A 295 -15.45 -5.09 -3.44
N PRO A 296 -14.63 -4.34 -2.65
CA PRO A 296 -13.78 -3.27 -3.16
C PRO A 296 -12.83 -3.71 -4.28
N LEU A 297 -12.10 -4.81 -4.06
CA LEU A 297 -11.13 -5.29 -5.06
C LEU A 297 -11.82 -5.74 -6.34
N ALA A 298 -12.97 -6.42 -6.25
CA ALA A 298 -13.71 -6.84 -7.45
C ALA A 298 -14.20 -5.63 -8.26
N ILE A 299 -14.65 -4.58 -7.58
CA ILE A 299 -15.07 -3.33 -8.24
C ILE A 299 -13.88 -2.62 -8.90
N LEU A 300 -12.73 -2.57 -8.25
CA LEU A 300 -11.51 -1.97 -8.83
C LEU A 300 -10.96 -2.75 -10.04
N LEU A 301 -11.20 -4.06 -10.08
CA LEU A 301 -10.83 -4.93 -11.21
C LEU A 301 -11.85 -4.88 -12.35
N TYR A 302 -13.01 -4.25 -12.15
CA TYR A 302 -14.03 -4.18 -13.19
C TYR A 302 -13.52 -3.41 -14.41
N ASP A 303 -13.71 -4.02 -15.58
CA ASP A 303 -13.48 -3.43 -16.88
C ASP A 303 -14.77 -3.55 -17.72
N ALA A 304 -15.17 -2.46 -18.39
CA ALA A 304 -16.40 -2.42 -19.17
C ALA A 304 -16.39 -3.36 -20.40
N SER A 305 -15.21 -3.85 -20.79
CA SER A 305 -15.07 -4.86 -21.85
C SER A 305 -15.33 -6.29 -21.36
N THR A 306 -15.31 -6.49 -20.03
CA THR A 306 -15.50 -7.79 -19.39
C THR A 306 -16.95 -7.99 -19.00
N PRO A 307 -17.61 -9.10 -19.38
CA PRO A 307 -18.99 -9.38 -18.96
C PRO A 307 -19.04 -9.51 -17.42
N LEU A 308 -20.06 -8.88 -16.83
CA LEU A 308 -20.34 -9.06 -15.41
C LEU A 308 -20.69 -10.52 -15.11
N PRO A 309 -20.30 -11.06 -13.94
CA PRO A 309 -20.68 -12.41 -13.54
C PRO A 309 -22.20 -12.52 -13.39
N GLU A 310 -22.75 -13.72 -13.54
CA GLU A 310 -24.14 -13.97 -13.22
C GLU A 310 -24.39 -13.68 -11.71
N THR A 311 -25.53 -13.12 -11.40
CA THR A 311 -25.94 -12.74 -10.04
C THR A 311 -25.73 -13.91 -9.05
N ASN A 312 -24.98 -13.70 -7.96
CA ASN A 312 -24.58 -14.65 -6.93
C ASN A 312 -23.31 -15.49 -7.19
N GLN A 313 -22.48 -15.12 -8.17
CA GLN A 313 -21.16 -15.75 -8.29
C GLN A 313 -20.24 -15.28 -7.16
N ASP A 314 -19.43 -16.21 -6.61
CA ASP A 314 -18.41 -15.87 -5.62
C ASP A 314 -17.38 -14.90 -6.23
N VAL A 315 -17.03 -13.85 -5.51
CA VAL A 315 -16.00 -12.87 -5.91
C VAL A 315 -14.70 -13.55 -6.35
N ARG A 316 -14.35 -14.65 -5.72
CA ARG A 316 -13.19 -15.45 -6.12
C ARG A 316 -13.32 -15.94 -7.56
N THR A 317 -14.46 -16.52 -7.92
CA THR A 317 -14.74 -17.01 -9.28
C THR A 317 -14.71 -15.86 -10.28
N TYR A 318 -15.22 -14.68 -9.93
CA TYR A 318 -15.12 -13.50 -10.77
C TYR A 318 -13.65 -13.07 -10.99
N VAL A 319 -12.84 -13.00 -9.93
CA VAL A 319 -11.41 -12.67 -10.05
C VAL A 319 -10.68 -13.73 -10.90
N GLU A 320 -10.99 -15.01 -10.73
CA GLU A 320 -10.46 -16.09 -11.57
C GLU A 320 -10.78 -15.86 -13.06
N GLN A 321 -12.03 -15.51 -13.38
CA GLN A 321 -12.44 -15.26 -14.76
C GLN A 321 -11.77 -14.02 -15.35
N VAL A 322 -11.73 -12.90 -14.60
CA VAL A 322 -11.12 -11.64 -15.05
C VAL A 322 -9.61 -11.77 -15.21
N VAL A 323 -8.94 -12.35 -14.22
CA VAL A 323 -7.47 -12.41 -14.17
C VAL A 323 -6.94 -13.55 -15.04
N LEU A 324 -7.61 -14.71 -15.04
CA LEU A 324 -7.15 -15.90 -15.77
C LEU A 324 -7.84 -16.12 -17.12
N GLY A 325 -9.08 -15.63 -17.28
CA GLY A 325 -9.87 -15.87 -18.48
C GLY A 325 -9.69 -14.83 -19.59
N GLU A 326 -9.47 -13.58 -19.23
CA GLU A 326 -9.43 -12.46 -20.18
C GLU A 326 -8.07 -11.74 -20.24
N ALA A 327 -7.18 -12.02 -19.29
CA ALA A 327 -5.83 -11.48 -19.35
C ALA A 327 -5.09 -12.03 -20.59
N SER A 328 -4.44 -11.13 -21.34
CA SER A 328 -3.60 -11.55 -22.47
C SER A 328 -2.45 -12.44 -21.99
N SER A 329 -1.89 -13.25 -22.90
CA SER A 329 -0.68 -14.03 -22.58
C SER A 329 0.45 -13.14 -22.04
N GLU A 330 0.52 -11.90 -22.51
CA GLU A 330 1.49 -10.89 -22.09
C GLU A 330 1.33 -10.50 -20.60
N VAL A 331 0.08 -10.37 -20.12
CA VAL A 331 -0.23 -10.13 -18.72
C VAL A 331 0.09 -11.37 -17.87
N HIS A 332 -0.22 -12.57 -18.33
CA HIS A 332 0.13 -13.81 -17.64
C HIS A 332 1.64 -13.99 -17.49
N ASP A 333 2.40 -13.75 -18.56
CA ASP A 333 3.86 -13.82 -18.52
C ASP A 333 4.45 -12.77 -17.58
N ALA A 334 3.85 -11.58 -17.55
CA ALA A 334 4.23 -10.51 -16.64
C ALA A 334 3.94 -10.83 -15.15
N MET A 335 2.86 -11.58 -14.87
CA MET A 335 2.50 -11.99 -13.49
C MET A 335 3.41 -13.07 -12.93
N SER A 336 3.92 -13.97 -13.78
CA SER A 336 4.64 -15.17 -13.36
C SER A 336 5.75 -14.94 -12.32
N PRO A 337 6.65 -13.95 -12.46
CA PRO A 337 7.69 -13.70 -11.47
C PRO A 337 7.15 -13.35 -10.07
N PHE A 338 5.96 -12.72 -10.01
CA PHE A 338 5.36 -12.28 -8.74
C PHE A 338 4.68 -13.40 -7.95
N LEU A 339 4.34 -14.51 -8.60
CA LEU A 339 3.58 -15.60 -7.96
C LEU A 339 4.37 -16.28 -6.85
N VAL A 340 5.69 -16.29 -6.95
CA VAL A 340 6.60 -16.93 -5.99
C VAL A 340 7.42 -15.95 -5.17
N LEU A 341 7.24 -14.64 -5.33
CA LEU A 341 7.92 -13.65 -4.50
C LEU A 341 7.34 -13.63 -3.08
N PRO A 342 8.13 -13.92 -2.05
CA PRO A 342 7.65 -14.00 -0.67
C PRO A 342 7.56 -12.65 0.04
N PHE A 343 8.02 -11.56 -0.57
CA PHE A 343 8.12 -10.24 0.04
C PHE A 343 8.03 -9.12 -1.02
N PRO A 344 7.67 -7.90 -0.64
CA PRO A 344 7.67 -6.75 -1.54
C PRO A 344 9.06 -6.44 -2.06
N VAL A 345 9.17 -6.14 -3.34
CA VAL A 345 10.45 -5.85 -4.02
C VAL A 345 10.40 -4.51 -4.74
N PRO A 346 11.54 -3.79 -4.88
CA PRO A 346 11.60 -2.62 -5.73
C PRO A 346 11.32 -2.95 -7.19
N ALA A 347 10.52 -2.15 -7.88
CA ALA A 347 10.18 -2.34 -9.30
C ALA A 347 11.42 -2.49 -10.19
N THR A 348 12.48 -1.74 -9.90
CA THR A 348 13.76 -1.77 -10.64
C THR A 348 14.54 -3.07 -10.48
N ARG A 349 14.20 -3.91 -9.50
CA ARG A 349 14.87 -5.20 -9.24
C ARG A 349 14.10 -6.40 -9.77
N MET A 350 12.96 -6.19 -10.41
CA MET A 350 12.20 -7.28 -11.01
C MET A 350 12.95 -7.90 -12.20
N PRO A 351 12.75 -9.21 -12.47
CA PRO A 351 13.31 -9.88 -13.64
C PRO A 351 12.96 -9.19 -14.96
N ILE A 352 11.76 -8.64 -15.05
CA ILE A 352 11.26 -7.92 -16.24
C ILE A 352 10.62 -6.60 -15.76
N PRO A 353 11.43 -5.56 -15.46
CA PRO A 353 10.90 -4.29 -14.95
C PRO A 353 9.92 -3.60 -15.91
N ASP A 354 10.08 -3.79 -17.21
CA ASP A 354 9.24 -3.18 -18.24
C ASP A 354 7.79 -3.69 -18.21
N ASN A 355 7.53 -4.83 -17.57
CA ASN A 355 6.17 -5.38 -17.44
C ASN A 355 5.41 -4.82 -16.23
N VAL A 356 6.08 -4.12 -15.32
CA VAL A 356 5.45 -3.55 -14.11
C VAL A 356 4.32 -2.58 -14.45
N PRO A 357 4.46 -1.65 -15.40
CA PRO A 357 3.37 -0.75 -15.79
C PRO A 357 2.11 -1.49 -16.26
N LEU A 358 2.29 -2.58 -17.00
CA LEU A 358 1.18 -3.40 -17.49
C LEU A 358 0.38 -4.01 -16.34
N LEU A 359 1.06 -4.55 -15.34
CA LEU A 359 0.41 -5.13 -14.16
C LEU A 359 -0.27 -4.07 -13.29
N ASP A 360 0.32 -2.88 -13.19
CA ASP A 360 -0.25 -1.77 -12.43
C ASP A 360 -1.50 -1.20 -13.13
N GLU A 361 -1.49 -1.09 -14.46
CA GLU A 361 -2.67 -0.71 -15.26
C GLU A 361 -3.87 -1.63 -14.99
N HIS A 362 -3.61 -2.92 -14.79
CA HIS A 362 -4.64 -3.91 -14.45
C HIS A 362 -4.97 -3.98 -12.95
N THR A 363 -4.45 -3.08 -12.12
CA THR A 363 -4.68 -3.04 -10.66
C THR A 363 -4.25 -4.34 -9.94
N LEU A 364 -3.26 -5.06 -10.50
CA LEU A 364 -2.81 -6.33 -9.96
C LEU A 364 -1.74 -6.17 -8.87
N LEU A 365 -1.15 -4.99 -8.76
CA LEU A 365 -0.06 -4.70 -7.83
C LEU A 365 -0.54 -3.90 -6.61
N ARG A 366 0.20 -4.06 -5.51
CA ARG A 366 0.12 -3.27 -4.28
C ARG A 366 1.46 -2.62 -4.03
N TRP A 367 1.46 -1.32 -3.79
CA TRP A 367 2.66 -0.52 -3.61
C TRP A 367 2.93 -0.20 -2.14
N GLY A 368 4.21 -0.22 -1.76
CA GLY A 368 4.69 0.26 -0.47
C GLY A 368 4.89 1.77 -0.47
N ALA A 369 4.65 2.41 0.67
CA ALA A 369 4.63 3.88 0.78
C ALA A 369 6.02 4.53 0.70
N LYS A 370 7.10 3.87 1.14
CA LYS A 370 8.42 4.50 1.30
C LYS A 370 9.43 4.15 0.21
N ASP A 371 9.49 2.90 -0.21
CA ASP A 371 10.64 2.38 -0.95
C ASP A 371 10.34 2.08 -2.41
N SER A 372 9.19 2.53 -2.92
CA SER A 372 8.70 2.13 -4.24
C SER A 372 8.73 0.61 -4.44
N THR A 373 8.57 -0.13 -3.34
CA THR A 373 8.43 -1.57 -3.36
C THR A 373 7.01 -1.95 -3.78
N MET A 374 6.89 -3.09 -4.41
CA MET A 374 5.60 -3.59 -4.87
C MET A 374 5.49 -5.09 -4.66
N GLU A 375 4.28 -5.56 -4.63
CA GLU A 375 3.92 -6.97 -4.60
C GLU A 375 2.62 -7.20 -5.36
N MET A 376 2.37 -8.43 -5.76
CA MET A 376 1.07 -8.79 -6.33
C MET A 376 0.00 -8.82 -5.24
N GLN A 377 -1.20 -8.34 -5.55
CA GLN A 377 -2.37 -8.45 -4.67
C GLN A 377 -2.57 -9.90 -4.21
N HIS A 378 -2.72 -10.13 -2.91
CA HIS A 378 -2.71 -11.50 -2.33
C HIS A 378 -3.81 -12.41 -2.86
N LEU A 379 -5.02 -11.86 -3.09
CA LEU A 379 -6.10 -12.65 -3.68
C LEU A 379 -5.72 -13.12 -5.08
N ILE A 380 -5.19 -12.23 -5.91
CA ILE A 380 -4.78 -12.51 -7.29
C ILE A 380 -3.64 -13.52 -7.30
N ARG A 381 -2.61 -13.30 -6.50
CA ARG A 381 -1.47 -14.23 -6.37
C ARG A 381 -1.95 -15.65 -6.00
N ASN A 382 -2.82 -15.77 -5.01
CA ASN A 382 -3.33 -17.07 -4.58
C ASN A 382 -4.19 -17.77 -5.64
N VAL A 383 -5.02 -16.99 -6.36
CA VAL A 383 -5.83 -17.50 -7.47
C VAL A 383 -4.92 -18.04 -8.59
N CYS A 384 -3.98 -17.19 -9.08
CA CYS A 384 -3.06 -17.60 -10.15
C CYS A 384 -2.18 -18.78 -9.72
N LYS A 385 -1.64 -18.77 -8.51
CA LYS A 385 -0.80 -19.87 -8.01
C LYS A 385 -1.59 -21.19 -7.90
N SER A 386 -2.88 -21.15 -7.56
CA SER A 386 -3.73 -22.33 -7.48
C SER A 386 -4.07 -22.95 -8.84
N SER A 387 -3.86 -22.22 -9.94
CA SER A 387 -4.05 -22.73 -11.31
C SER A 387 -2.80 -23.39 -11.90
N LEU A 388 -1.64 -23.23 -11.26
CA LEU A 388 -0.38 -23.83 -11.69
C LEU A 388 -0.21 -25.23 -11.13
N ASP A 389 0.41 -26.12 -11.90
CA ASP A 389 0.85 -27.39 -11.36
C ASP A 389 2.17 -27.26 -10.59
N ASP A 390 2.52 -28.31 -9.88
CA ASP A 390 3.69 -28.33 -9.02
C ASP A 390 5.01 -28.11 -9.77
N SER A 391 5.12 -28.59 -11.01
CA SER A 391 6.33 -28.43 -11.83
C SER A 391 6.48 -27.00 -12.35
N GLU A 392 5.38 -26.32 -12.62
CA GLU A 392 5.36 -24.92 -13.03
C GLU A 392 5.79 -24.02 -11.87
N VAL A 393 5.28 -24.28 -10.64
CA VAL A 393 5.71 -23.55 -9.43
C VAL A 393 7.20 -23.74 -9.17
N ASP A 394 7.71 -24.98 -9.30
CA ASP A 394 9.13 -25.27 -9.11
C ASP A 394 10.00 -24.53 -10.15
N ALA A 395 9.58 -24.48 -11.40
CA ALA A 395 10.27 -23.75 -12.45
C ALA A 395 10.35 -22.24 -12.15
N LEU A 396 9.26 -21.66 -11.64
CA LEU A 396 9.24 -20.25 -11.21
C LEU A 396 10.21 -19.99 -10.06
N HIS A 397 10.27 -20.89 -9.06
CA HIS A 397 11.24 -20.77 -7.97
C HIS A 397 12.68 -20.87 -8.43
N VAL A 398 13.00 -21.81 -9.35
CA VAL A 398 14.34 -21.92 -9.93
C VAL A 398 14.72 -20.64 -10.66
N SER A 399 13.85 -20.13 -11.51
CA SER A 399 14.08 -18.86 -12.24
C SER A 399 14.29 -17.68 -11.28
N ALA A 400 13.52 -17.58 -10.23
CA ALA A 400 13.64 -16.54 -9.24
C ALA A 400 14.98 -16.63 -8.48
N ILE A 401 15.41 -17.83 -8.07
CA ILE A 401 16.71 -18.04 -7.42
C ILE A 401 17.87 -17.64 -8.36
N GLU A 402 17.79 -18.00 -9.61
CA GLU A 402 18.81 -17.62 -10.60
C GLU A 402 18.91 -16.11 -10.81
N HIS A 403 17.77 -15.42 -10.85
CA HIS A 403 17.71 -13.98 -10.96
C HIS A 403 18.30 -13.29 -9.71
N TRP A 404 17.76 -13.59 -8.54
CA TRP A 404 18.16 -12.94 -7.29
C TRP A 404 19.55 -13.32 -6.83
N GLY A 405 20.04 -14.51 -7.16
CA GLY A 405 21.41 -14.92 -6.88
C GLY A 405 22.46 -14.17 -7.70
N LYS A 406 22.10 -13.50 -8.80
CA LYS A 406 22.98 -12.66 -9.60
C LYS A 406 22.97 -11.20 -9.16
N GLU A 407 21.81 -10.73 -8.70
CA GLU A 407 21.59 -9.31 -8.37
C GLU A 407 22.09 -8.90 -6.99
N ASP A 408 22.53 -9.80 -6.17
CA ASP A 408 22.97 -9.67 -4.80
C ASP A 408 21.99 -10.33 -3.79
N ASP A 409 22.46 -11.32 -3.15
CA ASP A 409 22.69 -11.61 -1.78
C ASP A 409 21.49 -11.75 -0.82
N ALA A 410 20.89 -10.70 -0.34
CA ALA A 410 19.87 -10.81 0.71
C ALA A 410 18.51 -11.28 0.15
N ALA A 411 18.12 -10.81 -1.03
CA ALA A 411 16.87 -11.22 -1.67
C ALA A 411 16.96 -12.65 -2.23
N GLY A 412 18.10 -12.99 -2.87
CA GLY A 412 18.38 -14.34 -3.36
C GLY A 412 18.48 -15.36 -2.23
N ALA A 413 19.17 -15.03 -1.14
CA ALA A 413 19.28 -15.89 0.03
C ALA A 413 17.90 -16.12 0.68
N ARG A 414 17.12 -15.06 0.90
CA ARG A 414 15.74 -15.19 1.44
C ARG A 414 14.86 -16.04 0.56
N HIS A 415 14.97 -15.89 -0.76
CA HIS A 415 14.17 -16.69 -1.68
C HIS A 415 14.62 -18.15 -1.70
N ALA A 416 15.92 -18.41 -1.66
CA ALA A 416 16.48 -19.77 -1.57
C ALA A 416 16.09 -20.45 -0.24
N ASP A 417 16.07 -19.70 0.86
CA ASP A 417 15.57 -20.23 2.17
C ASP A 417 14.04 -20.43 2.16
N ALA A 418 13.32 -19.61 1.42
CA ALA A 418 11.87 -19.65 1.32
C ALA A 418 11.37 -20.86 0.53
N TRP A 419 12.03 -21.20 -0.57
CA TRP A 419 11.60 -22.28 -1.45
C TRP A 419 11.44 -23.65 -0.78
N PRO A 420 12.41 -24.17 0.00
CA PRO A 420 12.22 -25.42 0.73
C PRO A 420 11.02 -25.38 1.69
N ALA A 421 10.78 -24.25 2.36
CA ALA A 421 9.67 -24.08 3.26
C ALA A 421 8.32 -24.10 2.53
N GLU A 422 8.20 -23.47 1.35
CA GLU A 422 6.99 -23.56 0.53
C GLU A 422 6.72 -24.99 0.05
N ARG A 423 7.73 -25.71 -0.37
CA ARG A 423 7.59 -27.11 -0.77
C ARG A 423 7.11 -27.99 0.39
N HIS A 424 7.62 -27.76 1.59
CA HIS A 424 7.18 -28.46 2.79
C HIS A 424 5.71 -28.14 3.13
N LEU A 425 5.30 -26.86 3.06
CA LEU A 425 3.92 -26.44 3.28
C LEU A 425 2.95 -27.01 2.23
N ALA A 426 3.42 -27.28 1.02
CA ALA A 426 2.65 -27.93 -0.04
C ALA A 426 2.53 -29.46 0.14
N GLY A 427 3.09 -30.03 1.21
CA GLY A 427 3.04 -31.48 1.52
C GLY A 427 3.99 -32.31 0.67
N ARG A 428 5.05 -31.73 0.14
CA ARG A 428 6.06 -32.43 -0.66
C ARG A 428 7.23 -32.83 0.22
N ASP A 429 7.26 -34.08 0.62
CA ASP A 429 8.34 -34.67 1.46
C ASP A 429 9.70 -34.80 0.72
N ASP A 430 9.77 -34.55 -0.58
CA ASP A 430 10.96 -34.85 -1.41
C ASP A 430 11.98 -33.69 -1.48
N ALA A 431 11.83 -32.65 -0.68
CA ALA A 431 12.61 -31.42 -0.82
C ALA A 431 13.62 -31.17 0.33
N VAL A 432 14.06 -32.22 0.99
CA VAL A 432 15.16 -32.14 1.98
C VAL A 432 16.39 -32.87 1.47
#